data_c1cbf0722f5124755f4b35387d1b71ca
#
_entry.id   c1cbf0722f5124755f4b35387d1b71ca
#
_cell.length_a   1.000
_cell.length_b   1.000
_cell.length_c   1.000
_cell.angle_alpha   90.00
_cell.angle_beta   90.00
_cell.angle_gamma   90.00
#
_symmetry.space_group_name_H-M   'P 1'
#
loop_
_entity.id
_entity.type
_entity.pdbx_description
1 polymer ?
#
loop_
_entity_poly.entity_id
_entity_poly.type
_entity_poly.pdbx_seq_one_letter_code
_entity_poly.pdbx_strand_id
1 'polypeptide(L)'
;LRQNPATHTIHVAIDNTLTGQSIRQDFLAQTGPLAGRVRLNILPPMSKDELLRFAEERVPGELIYLLVYFQDAAGQVFTAEEMPRAVSAQARVPVYVAWDFQLNTGVAGGCVTSAFGQGQKAAQTLLERLSGKNPPHLYDGPAGINRHTYDFNTLERFAIPLDSPPGDALLLNRPLSYFEIHRSVILTPLS
;
A
#
# COMPACT_ATOMS: atom_id res chain seq x y z
N LEU A 1 -4.62 -7.03 -8.81
CA LEU A 1 -5.04 -7.70 -10.05
C LEU A 1 -6.05 -6.87 -10.84
N ARG A 2 -7.03 -6.24 -10.19
CA ARG A 2 -8.00 -5.37 -10.88
C ARG A 2 -7.31 -4.22 -11.59
N GLN A 3 -6.29 -3.62 -10.98
CA GLN A 3 -5.53 -2.49 -11.52
C GLN A 3 -4.51 -2.88 -12.59
N ASN A 4 -3.98 -4.08 -12.50
CA ASN A 4 -3.02 -4.60 -13.45
C ASN A 4 -3.41 -6.03 -13.84
N PRO A 5 -4.35 -6.19 -14.78
CA PRO A 5 -4.88 -7.51 -15.17
C PRO A 5 -3.83 -8.41 -15.84
N ALA A 6 -2.75 -7.84 -16.36
CA ALA A 6 -1.63 -8.60 -16.91
C ALA A 6 -0.72 -9.21 -15.84
N THR A 7 -0.98 -8.97 -14.55
CA THR A 7 -0.17 -9.52 -13.46
C THR A 7 -0.36 -11.03 -13.36
N HIS A 8 0.73 -11.77 -13.52
CA HIS A 8 0.78 -13.21 -13.35
C HIS A 8 1.57 -13.65 -12.12
N THR A 9 2.42 -12.79 -11.53
CA THR A 9 3.21 -13.11 -10.34
C THR A 9 3.25 -11.93 -9.37
N ILE A 10 2.99 -12.22 -8.11
CA ILE A 10 3.12 -11.28 -6.99
C ILE A 10 4.26 -11.78 -6.10
N HIS A 11 5.32 -10.99 -6.01
CA HIS A 11 6.43 -11.22 -5.10
C HIS A 11 6.13 -10.51 -3.78
N VAL A 12 6.06 -11.26 -2.68
CA VAL A 12 5.71 -10.71 -1.38
C VAL A 12 6.98 -10.61 -0.53
N ALA A 13 7.37 -9.38 -0.22
CA ALA A 13 8.53 -9.09 0.63
C ALA A 13 8.05 -8.77 2.05
N ILE A 14 8.51 -9.55 3.01
CA ILE A 14 8.23 -9.42 4.45
C ILE A 14 9.50 -9.74 5.20
N ASP A 15 9.82 -8.96 6.23
CA ASP A 15 10.95 -9.26 7.09
C ASP A 15 10.70 -10.49 7.99
N ASN A 16 11.74 -10.92 8.71
CA ASN A 16 11.65 -12.07 9.61
C ASN A 16 11.51 -11.67 11.09
N THR A 17 11.13 -10.44 11.39
CA THR A 17 10.79 -10.01 12.74
C THR A 17 9.53 -10.74 13.26
N LEU A 18 9.27 -10.69 14.55
CA LEU A 18 8.04 -11.27 15.12
C LEU A 18 6.79 -10.65 14.46
N THR A 19 6.81 -9.35 14.20
CA THR A 19 5.74 -8.65 13.49
C THR A 19 5.60 -9.17 12.07
N GLY A 20 6.70 -9.28 11.33
CA GLY A 20 6.72 -9.82 9.96
C GLY A 20 6.19 -11.25 9.89
N GLN A 21 6.58 -12.10 10.83
CA GLN A 21 6.08 -13.48 10.90
C GLN A 21 4.57 -13.55 11.16
N SER A 22 4.03 -12.71 12.07
CA SER A 22 2.58 -12.64 12.33
C SER A 22 1.82 -12.18 11.07
N ILE A 23 2.27 -11.10 10.44
CA ILE A 23 1.66 -10.58 9.20
C ILE A 23 1.72 -11.63 8.08
N ARG A 24 2.83 -12.37 7.98
CA ARG A 24 2.96 -13.45 6.99
C ARG A 24 1.92 -14.54 7.19
N GLN A 25 1.68 -14.96 8.44
CA GLN A 25 0.66 -15.97 8.75
C GLN A 25 -0.74 -15.48 8.37
N ASP A 26 -1.11 -14.25 8.77
CA ASP A 26 -2.40 -13.65 8.44
C ASP A 26 -2.57 -13.47 6.92
N PHE A 27 -1.54 -13.03 6.24
CA PHE A 27 -1.54 -12.89 4.78
C PHE A 27 -1.80 -14.23 4.09
N LEU A 28 -1.05 -15.27 4.46
CA LEU A 28 -1.21 -16.61 3.87
C LEU A 28 -2.60 -17.19 4.11
N ALA A 29 -3.18 -16.98 5.29
CA ALA A 29 -4.53 -17.43 5.61
C ALA A 29 -5.61 -16.79 4.71
N GLN A 30 -5.34 -15.59 4.16
CA GLN A 30 -6.28 -14.83 3.33
C GLN A 30 -6.03 -14.97 1.82
N THR A 31 -5.00 -15.69 1.38
CA THR A 31 -4.63 -15.79 -0.04
C THR A 31 -5.43 -16.80 -0.85
N GLY A 32 -6.30 -17.60 -0.21
CA GLY A 32 -7.14 -18.58 -0.90
C GLY A 32 -7.85 -18.06 -2.17
N PRO A 33 -8.47 -16.86 -2.16
CA PRO A 33 -9.13 -16.29 -3.34
C PRO A 33 -8.20 -15.97 -4.52
N LEU A 34 -6.89 -15.93 -4.29
CA LEU A 34 -5.88 -15.69 -5.33
C LEU A 34 -5.37 -16.99 -5.99
N ALA A 35 -5.67 -18.14 -5.39
CA ALA A 35 -5.23 -19.44 -5.90
C ALA A 35 -5.70 -19.67 -7.36
N GLY A 36 -4.77 -20.06 -8.22
CA GLY A 36 -5.02 -20.28 -9.64
C GLY A 36 -5.17 -19.01 -10.50
N ARG A 37 -5.23 -17.82 -9.89
CA ARG A 37 -5.31 -16.54 -10.62
C ARG A 37 -3.95 -15.89 -10.84
N VAL A 38 -3.07 -15.99 -9.85
CA VAL A 38 -1.69 -15.48 -9.89
C VAL A 38 -0.77 -16.43 -9.13
N ARG A 39 0.51 -16.40 -9.47
CA ARG A 39 1.56 -17.02 -8.67
C ARG A 39 1.92 -16.09 -7.51
N LEU A 40 1.80 -16.60 -6.29
CA LEU A 40 2.33 -15.93 -5.10
C LEU A 40 3.74 -16.48 -4.83
N ASN A 41 4.72 -15.59 -4.80
CA ASN A 41 6.10 -15.89 -4.44
C ASN A 41 6.47 -15.14 -3.16
N ILE A 42 6.37 -15.83 -2.03
CA ILE A 42 6.81 -15.27 -0.75
C ILE A 42 8.32 -15.32 -0.72
N LEU A 43 8.96 -14.16 -0.70
CA LEU A 43 10.41 -14.08 -0.71
C LEU A 43 11.01 -14.61 0.60
N PRO A 44 12.16 -15.31 0.52
CA PRO A 44 12.91 -15.65 1.71
C PRO A 44 13.44 -14.37 2.38
N PRO A 45 13.90 -14.44 3.65
CA PRO A 45 14.63 -13.35 4.26
C PRO A 45 15.84 -12.96 3.38
N MET A 46 15.94 -11.69 3.02
CA MET A 46 17.01 -11.12 2.18
C MET A 46 17.69 -9.98 2.91
N SER A 47 18.97 -9.73 2.62
CA SER A 47 19.60 -8.46 2.93
C SER A 47 19.00 -7.34 2.06
N LYS A 48 19.21 -6.09 2.45
CA LYS A 48 18.80 -4.93 1.65
C LYS A 48 19.29 -5.04 0.20
N ASP A 49 20.59 -5.30 0.01
CA ASP A 49 21.20 -5.34 -1.32
C ASP A 49 20.65 -6.49 -2.18
N GLU A 50 20.35 -7.64 -1.58
CA GLU A 50 19.69 -8.74 -2.28
C GLU A 50 18.28 -8.39 -2.72
N LEU A 51 17.49 -7.73 -1.84
CA LEU A 51 16.14 -7.32 -2.19
C LEU A 51 16.13 -6.23 -3.27
N LEU A 52 17.09 -5.30 -3.25
CA LEU A 52 17.22 -4.27 -4.29
C LEU A 52 17.58 -4.87 -5.65
N ARG A 53 18.57 -5.78 -5.70
CA ARG A 53 18.90 -6.52 -6.94
C ARG A 53 17.71 -7.34 -7.43
N PHE A 54 17.03 -8.04 -6.52
CA PHE A 54 15.81 -8.75 -6.86
C PHE A 54 14.79 -7.82 -7.51
N ALA A 55 14.55 -6.63 -6.96
CA ALA A 55 13.57 -5.67 -7.49
C ALA A 55 13.96 -5.14 -8.88
N GLU A 56 15.25 -4.93 -9.12
CA GLU A 56 15.79 -4.50 -10.42
C GLU A 56 15.62 -5.55 -11.52
N GLU A 57 15.68 -6.83 -11.19
CA GLU A 57 15.59 -7.94 -12.14
C GLU A 57 14.15 -8.32 -12.52
N ARG A 58 13.13 -7.66 -11.96
CA ARG A 58 11.72 -7.99 -12.25
C ARG A 58 11.31 -7.55 -13.65
N VAL A 59 10.35 -8.30 -14.22
CA VAL A 59 9.90 -8.12 -15.60
C VAL A 59 8.42 -7.76 -15.65
N PRO A 60 7.92 -7.18 -16.76
CA PRO A 60 6.51 -6.87 -16.93
C PRO A 60 5.60 -8.08 -16.66
N GLY A 61 4.47 -7.85 -16.02
CA GLY A 61 3.55 -8.90 -15.55
C GLY A 61 3.85 -9.39 -14.13
N GLU A 62 4.92 -8.91 -13.52
CA GLU A 62 5.22 -9.12 -12.11
C GLU A 62 4.92 -7.85 -11.31
N LEU A 63 4.73 -8.00 -10.00
CA LEU A 63 4.70 -6.88 -9.05
C LEU A 63 5.33 -7.30 -7.73
N ILE A 64 5.74 -6.31 -6.94
CA ILE A 64 6.24 -6.51 -5.59
C ILE A 64 5.17 -6.00 -4.61
N TYR A 65 4.80 -6.83 -3.64
CA TYR A 65 3.99 -6.43 -2.50
C TYR A 65 4.88 -6.39 -1.27
N LEU A 66 5.28 -5.18 -0.90
CA LEU A 66 6.16 -4.92 0.24
C LEU A 66 5.29 -4.66 1.47
N LEU A 67 5.22 -5.61 2.37
CA LEU A 67 4.44 -5.51 3.61
C LEU A 67 5.25 -4.72 4.67
N VAL A 68 5.93 -5.41 5.58
CA VAL A 68 6.81 -4.77 6.56
C VAL A 68 8.25 -5.22 6.33
N TYR A 69 9.20 -4.28 6.45
CA TYR A 69 10.62 -4.57 6.28
C TYR A 69 11.45 -3.64 7.17
N PHE A 70 11.35 -3.87 8.48
CA PHE A 70 12.05 -3.08 9.50
C PHE A 70 13.46 -3.60 9.81
N GLN A 71 13.72 -4.86 9.48
CA GLN A 71 15.02 -5.49 9.65
C GLN A 71 15.29 -6.45 8.50
N ASP A 72 16.48 -6.39 7.93
CA ASP A 72 16.89 -7.32 6.88
C ASP A 72 17.55 -8.61 7.42
N ALA A 73 17.91 -9.53 6.52
CA ALA A 73 18.54 -10.77 6.89
C ALA A 73 19.97 -10.60 7.47
N ALA A 74 20.61 -9.45 7.23
CA ALA A 74 21.89 -9.10 7.81
C ALA A 74 21.78 -8.44 9.19
N GLY A 75 20.53 -8.23 9.69
CA GLY A 75 20.26 -7.59 10.98
C GLY A 75 20.26 -6.06 10.92
N GLN A 76 20.38 -5.46 9.74
CA GLN A 76 20.28 -4.00 9.58
C GLN A 76 18.84 -3.56 9.81
N VAL A 77 18.64 -2.50 10.62
CA VAL A 77 17.35 -1.94 10.96
C VAL A 77 17.07 -0.70 10.11
N PHE A 78 15.82 -0.54 9.70
CA PHE A 78 15.34 0.55 8.83
C PHE A 78 14.13 1.24 9.44
N THR A 79 13.96 2.51 9.08
CA THR A 79 12.69 3.21 9.30
C THR A 79 11.61 2.65 8.37
N ALA A 80 10.36 2.99 8.68
CA ALA A 80 9.20 2.52 7.90
C ALA A 80 9.24 2.95 6.41
N GLU A 81 9.96 4.04 6.09
CA GLU A 81 10.01 4.64 4.76
C GLU A 81 11.26 4.23 3.97
N GLU A 82 12.36 3.84 4.64
CA GLU A 82 13.64 3.59 3.96
C GLU A 82 13.58 2.44 2.97
N MET A 83 13.03 1.31 3.38
CA MET A 83 12.94 0.14 2.48
C MET A 83 11.94 0.34 1.34
N PRO A 84 10.71 0.86 1.57
CA PRO A 84 9.80 1.21 0.47
C PRO A 84 10.44 2.16 -0.54
N ARG A 85 11.15 3.20 -0.07
CA ARG A 85 11.85 4.15 -0.94
C ARG A 85 12.96 3.50 -1.74
N ALA A 86 13.82 2.72 -1.10
CA ALA A 86 14.95 2.05 -1.74
C ALA A 86 14.47 1.03 -2.79
N VAL A 87 13.49 0.19 -2.43
CA VAL A 87 12.94 -0.82 -3.33
C VAL A 87 12.23 -0.17 -4.53
N SER A 88 11.40 0.87 -4.30
CA SER A 88 10.67 1.57 -5.37
C SER A 88 11.60 2.26 -6.36
N ALA A 89 12.73 2.79 -5.88
CA ALA A 89 13.72 3.47 -6.73
C ALA A 89 14.39 2.49 -7.70
N GLN A 90 14.64 1.25 -7.28
CA GLN A 90 15.32 0.22 -8.09
C GLN A 90 14.33 -0.64 -8.90
N ALA A 91 13.10 -0.78 -8.43
CA ALA A 91 12.14 -1.70 -9.04
C ALA A 91 11.78 -1.31 -10.48
N ARG A 92 11.78 -2.31 -11.37
CA ARG A 92 11.29 -2.20 -12.75
C ARG A 92 9.80 -2.57 -12.88
N VAL A 93 9.17 -2.92 -11.79
CA VAL A 93 7.75 -3.27 -11.68
C VAL A 93 7.11 -2.46 -10.55
N PRO A 94 5.78 -2.30 -10.53
CA PRO A 94 5.12 -1.54 -9.49
C PRO A 94 5.29 -2.21 -8.12
N VAL A 95 5.56 -1.39 -7.10
CA VAL A 95 5.65 -1.80 -5.70
C VAL A 95 4.38 -1.36 -4.98
N TYR A 96 3.62 -2.30 -4.45
CA TYR A 96 2.43 -2.06 -3.65
C TYR A 96 2.72 -2.25 -2.16
N VAL A 97 1.95 -1.56 -1.33
CA VAL A 97 2.13 -1.53 0.13
C VAL A 97 0.80 -1.68 0.86
N ALA A 98 0.86 -1.96 2.17
CA ALA A 98 -0.32 -2.16 3.01
C ALA A 98 -0.55 -1.06 4.05
N TRP A 99 0.39 -0.11 4.21
CA TRP A 99 0.36 0.88 5.29
C TRP A 99 0.51 2.30 4.75
N ASP A 100 -0.23 3.25 5.34
CA ASP A 100 -0.23 4.66 4.91
C ASP A 100 1.13 5.35 5.12
N PHE A 101 1.90 4.96 6.13
CA PHE A 101 3.24 5.50 6.39
C PHE A 101 4.29 5.08 5.34
N GLN A 102 3.98 4.13 4.46
CA GLN A 102 4.83 3.75 3.33
C GLN A 102 4.57 4.57 2.06
N LEU A 103 3.50 5.37 2.05
CA LEU A 103 3.14 6.23 0.91
C LEU A 103 4.17 7.37 0.71
N ASN A 104 4.15 8.00 -0.47
CA ASN A 104 5.11 9.06 -0.85
C ASN A 104 6.58 8.61 -0.87
N THR A 105 6.83 7.32 -1.02
CA THR A 105 8.18 6.73 -1.14
C THR A 105 8.49 6.24 -2.56
N GLY A 106 7.63 6.53 -3.55
CA GLY A 106 7.73 6.02 -4.92
C GLY A 106 6.97 4.71 -5.15
N VAL A 107 6.24 4.22 -4.15
CA VAL A 107 5.36 3.06 -4.26
C VAL A 107 4.10 3.40 -5.06
N ALA A 108 3.50 2.41 -5.72
CA ALA A 108 2.25 2.58 -6.44
C ALA A 108 1.05 2.83 -5.51
N GLY A 109 1.15 2.42 -4.24
CA GLY A 109 0.09 2.51 -3.24
C GLY A 109 -0.55 1.17 -2.93
N GLY A 110 -1.85 1.15 -2.63
CA GLY A 110 -2.58 -0.06 -2.28
C GLY A 110 -3.89 0.23 -1.54
N CYS A 111 -4.52 -0.81 -1.03
CA CYS A 111 -5.53 -0.68 0.01
C CYS A 111 -4.78 -0.58 1.35
N VAL A 112 -4.47 0.66 1.77
CA VAL A 112 -3.59 0.88 2.92
C VAL A 112 -4.37 1.07 4.20
N THR A 113 -3.84 0.51 5.28
CA THR A 113 -4.34 0.74 6.63
C THR A 113 -3.84 2.08 7.14
N SER A 114 -4.77 2.93 7.59
CA SER A 114 -4.44 4.24 8.12
C SER A 114 -4.18 4.19 9.62
N ALA A 115 -2.97 4.58 10.04
CA ALA A 115 -2.61 4.73 11.44
C ALA A 115 -3.48 5.79 12.13
N PHE A 116 -3.77 6.90 11.44
CA PHE A 116 -4.69 7.92 11.92
C PHE A 116 -6.12 7.38 12.10
N GLY A 117 -6.62 6.65 11.09
CA GLY A 117 -7.95 6.02 11.16
C GLY A 117 -8.07 5.03 12.32
N GLN A 118 -7.03 4.25 12.57
CA GLN A 118 -6.98 3.35 13.73
C GLN A 118 -7.05 4.13 15.05
N GLY A 119 -6.28 5.22 15.18
CA GLY A 119 -6.32 6.09 16.36
C GLY A 119 -7.68 6.72 16.59
N GLN A 120 -8.32 7.23 15.54
CA GLN A 120 -9.69 7.77 15.62
C GLN A 120 -10.68 6.72 16.10
N LYS A 121 -10.62 5.51 15.54
CA LYS A 121 -11.53 4.43 15.90
C LYS A 121 -11.33 3.98 17.34
N ALA A 122 -10.09 3.89 17.81
CA ALA A 122 -9.76 3.59 19.19
C ALA A 122 -10.33 4.65 20.15
N ALA A 123 -10.12 5.94 19.83
CA ALA A 123 -10.66 7.06 20.62
C ALA A 123 -12.20 7.04 20.67
N GLN A 124 -12.85 6.83 19.53
CA GLN A 124 -14.31 6.71 19.46
C GLN A 124 -14.81 5.57 20.33
N THR A 125 -14.18 4.40 20.23
CA THR A 125 -14.55 3.21 21.05
C THR A 125 -14.41 3.50 22.53
N LEU A 126 -13.35 4.20 22.94
CA LEU A 126 -13.16 4.59 24.32
C LEU A 126 -14.26 5.55 24.80
N LEU A 127 -14.62 6.56 24.03
CA LEU A 127 -15.68 7.51 24.34
C LEU A 127 -17.04 6.81 24.47
N GLU A 128 -17.33 5.86 23.58
CA GLU A 128 -18.55 5.05 23.65
C GLU A 128 -18.62 4.23 24.95
N ARG A 129 -17.51 3.61 25.36
CA ARG A 129 -17.43 2.88 26.64
C ARG A 129 -17.62 3.80 27.85
N LEU A 130 -16.95 4.96 27.85
CA LEU A 130 -17.09 5.93 28.93
C LEU A 130 -18.52 6.49 29.04
N SER A 131 -19.27 6.54 27.95
CA SER A 131 -20.69 6.94 27.93
C SER A 131 -21.67 5.80 28.28
N GLY A 132 -21.16 4.65 28.74
CA GLY A 132 -21.99 3.49 29.13
C GLY A 132 -22.44 2.60 27.96
N LYS A 133 -22.01 2.87 26.74
CA LYS A 133 -22.23 1.98 25.57
C LYS A 133 -21.30 0.77 25.67
N ASN A 134 -21.71 -0.34 25.07
CA ASN A 134 -20.88 -1.54 24.98
C ASN A 134 -20.52 -1.83 23.52
N PRO A 135 -19.56 -1.09 22.93
CA PRO A 135 -19.10 -1.35 21.56
C PRO A 135 -18.46 -2.74 21.46
N PRO A 136 -18.46 -3.36 20.27
CA PRO A 136 -17.85 -4.67 20.09
C PRO A 136 -16.38 -4.67 20.50
N HIS A 137 -15.91 -5.77 21.06
CA HIS A 137 -14.51 -5.93 21.50
C HIS A 137 -13.53 -5.99 20.32
N LEU A 138 -13.99 -6.50 19.20
CA LEU A 138 -13.23 -6.60 17.94
C LEU A 138 -14.07 -5.96 16.83
N TYR A 139 -13.44 -5.12 16.03
CA TYR A 139 -14.00 -4.63 14.81
C TYR A 139 -13.51 -5.54 13.69
N ASP A 140 -14.35 -6.49 13.28
CA ASP A 140 -14.11 -7.32 12.12
C ASP A 140 -14.30 -6.48 10.85
N GLY A 141 -13.19 -6.18 10.19
CA GLY A 141 -13.20 -5.59 8.87
C GLY A 141 -12.71 -4.14 8.76
N PRO A 142 -12.44 -3.74 7.53
CA PRO A 142 -11.74 -2.50 7.20
C PRO A 142 -12.62 -1.24 7.26
N ALA A 143 -13.82 -1.29 7.85
CA ALA A 143 -14.80 -0.21 7.80
C ALA A 143 -14.22 1.12 8.30
N GLY A 144 -13.76 1.96 7.36
CA GLY A 144 -13.25 3.31 7.60
C GLY A 144 -11.78 3.41 8.01
N ILE A 145 -11.05 2.29 8.18
CA ILE A 145 -9.64 2.27 8.55
C ILE A 145 -8.76 2.07 7.32
N ASN A 146 -9.18 1.17 6.41
CA ASN A 146 -8.46 0.91 5.17
C ASN A 146 -8.99 1.80 4.06
N ARG A 147 -8.07 2.37 3.27
CA ARG A 147 -8.40 3.23 2.15
C ARG A 147 -7.58 2.87 0.93
N HIS A 148 -8.22 2.81 -0.21
CA HIS A 148 -7.54 2.74 -1.50
C HIS A 148 -6.80 4.05 -1.76
N THR A 149 -5.48 4.00 -1.78
CA THR A 149 -4.63 5.18 -1.97
C THR A 149 -3.50 4.83 -2.92
N TYR A 150 -3.34 5.62 -3.99
CA TYR A 150 -2.37 5.36 -5.04
C TYR A 150 -1.61 6.64 -5.40
N ASP A 151 -0.38 6.48 -5.85
CA ASP A 151 0.48 7.57 -6.32
C ASP A 151 0.33 7.76 -7.82
N PHE A 152 -0.16 8.93 -8.25
CA PHE A 152 -0.40 9.25 -9.65
C PHE A 152 0.85 9.08 -10.50
N ASN A 153 1.99 9.63 -10.07
CA ASN A 153 3.24 9.58 -10.85
C ASN A 153 3.74 8.15 -11.03
N THR A 154 3.56 7.33 -10.01
CA THR A 154 3.96 5.91 -10.06
C THR A 154 3.01 5.10 -10.94
N LEU A 155 1.70 5.38 -10.92
CA LEU A 155 0.77 4.74 -11.85
C LEU A 155 1.11 5.10 -13.30
N GLU A 156 1.42 6.36 -13.60
CA GLU A 156 1.88 6.78 -14.93
C GLU A 156 3.20 6.10 -15.33
N ARG A 157 4.19 6.07 -14.42
CA ARG A 157 5.49 5.42 -14.66
C ARG A 157 5.34 3.97 -15.15
N PHE A 158 4.38 3.25 -14.61
CA PHE A 158 4.16 1.83 -14.94
C PHE A 158 2.99 1.62 -15.92
N ALA A 159 2.49 2.68 -16.55
CA ALA A 159 1.37 2.64 -17.48
C ALA A 159 0.13 1.92 -16.92
N ILE A 160 -0.14 2.09 -15.62
CA ILE A 160 -1.32 1.55 -14.95
C ILE A 160 -2.48 2.54 -15.21
N PRO A 161 -3.61 2.11 -15.81
CA PRO A 161 -4.71 3.00 -16.14
C PRO A 161 -5.28 3.70 -14.91
N LEU A 162 -5.52 5.01 -15.00
CA LEU A 162 -5.99 5.84 -13.87
C LEU A 162 -7.46 5.60 -13.50
N ASP A 163 -8.23 4.93 -14.35
CA ASP A 163 -9.59 4.47 -14.10
C ASP A 163 -9.67 3.08 -13.48
N SER A 164 -8.52 2.41 -13.37
CA SER A 164 -8.43 1.06 -12.78
C SER A 164 -8.53 1.02 -11.24
N PRO A 165 -8.11 2.06 -10.46
CA PRO A 165 -8.41 2.14 -9.04
C PRO A 165 -9.92 2.19 -8.77
N PRO A 166 -10.39 1.73 -7.60
CA PRO A 166 -11.78 1.94 -7.17
C PRO A 166 -12.16 3.41 -7.22
N GLY A 167 -13.44 3.73 -7.54
CA GLY A 167 -13.88 5.11 -7.73
C GLY A 167 -13.78 6.03 -6.50
N ASP A 168 -13.64 5.45 -5.32
CA ASP A 168 -13.41 6.14 -4.04
C ASP A 168 -11.91 6.23 -3.65
N ALA A 169 -11.01 5.78 -4.53
CA ALA A 169 -9.58 5.80 -4.28
C ALA A 169 -9.04 7.24 -4.22
N LEU A 170 -8.15 7.48 -3.26
CA LEU A 170 -7.36 8.71 -3.19
C LEU A 170 -6.17 8.60 -4.16
N LEU A 171 -6.04 9.56 -5.06
CA LEU A 171 -4.85 9.73 -5.91
C LEU A 171 -3.94 10.81 -5.31
N LEU A 172 -2.79 10.39 -4.78
CA LEU A 172 -1.74 11.30 -4.31
C LEU A 172 -0.97 11.85 -5.51
N ASN A 173 -0.38 13.02 -5.34
CA ASN A 173 0.52 13.68 -6.31
C ASN A 173 -0.08 13.90 -7.69
N ARG A 174 -1.43 13.87 -7.80
CA ARG A 174 -2.11 14.20 -9.05
C ARG A 174 -1.94 15.70 -9.33
N PRO A 175 -1.42 16.09 -10.50
CA PRO A 175 -1.35 17.49 -10.87
C PRO A 175 -2.76 18.09 -10.93
N LEU A 176 -2.91 19.30 -10.39
CA LEU A 176 -4.17 20.02 -10.49
C LEU A 176 -4.46 20.31 -11.98
N SER A 177 -5.68 20.07 -12.41
CA SER A 177 -6.11 20.45 -13.76
C SER A 177 -6.14 21.97 -13.90
N TYR A 178 -6.02 22.47 -15.14
CA TYR A 178 -6.18 23.90 -15.41
C TYR A 178 -7.49 24.47 -14.83
N PHE A 179 -8.56 23.70 -14.88
CA PHE A 179 -9.86 24.04 -14.30
C PHE A 179 -9.82 24.15 -12.78
N GLU A 180 -9.13 23.24 -12.12
CA GLU A 180 -8.97 23.25 -10.65
C GLU A 180 -8.13 24.45 -10.19
N ILE A 181 -7.07 24.79 -10.94
CA ILE A 181 -6.21 25.95 -10.68
C ILE A 181 -6.96 27.27 -10.84
N HIS A 182 -7.85 27.37 -11.84
CA HIS A 182 -8.52 28.61 -12.23
C HIS A 182 -9.98 28.67 -11.79
N ARG A 183 -10.43 27.75 -10.95
CA ARG A 183 -11.82 27.62 -10.51
C ARG A 183 -12.39 28.93 -9.94
N SER A 184 -11.61 29.69 -9.18
CA SER A 184 -12.03 30.97 -8.63
C SER A 184 -12.24 32.06 -9.69
N VAL A 185 -11.51 32.02 -10.81
CA VAL A 185 -11.62 32.99 -11.90
C VAL A 185 -12.78 32.63 -12.84
N ILE A 186 -13.01 31.34 -13.07
CA ILE A 186 -14.03 30.84 -13.99
C ILE A 186 -15.44 30.95 -13.39
N LEU A 187 -15.57 30.86 -12.07
CA LEU A 187 -16.87 30.88 -11.37
C LEU A 187 -17.24 32.26 -10.82
N THR A 188 -16.44 33.31 -11.05
CA THR A 188 -16.84 34.68 -10.69
C THR A 188 -17.79 35.19 -11.76
N PRO A 189 -19.10 35.39 -11.47
CA PRO A 189 -20.00 36.01 -12.43
C PRO A 189 -19.53 37.45 -12.67
N LEU A 190 -19.44 37.83 -13.94
CA LEU A 190 -19.32 39.24 -14.34
C LEU A 190 -20.56 39.96 -13.82
N SER A 191 -20.43 40.67 -12.69
CA SER A 191 -21.43 41.58 -12.14
C SER A 191 -21.37 42.92 -12.85
#